data_fe57f1792e03f1b3363741156afb5d33
#
_entry.id   fe57f1792e03f1b3363741156afb5d33
#
_cell.length_a   1.000
_cell.length_b   1.000
_cell.length_c   1.000
_cell.angle_alpha   90.00
_cell.angle_beta   90.00
_cell.angle_gamma   90.00
#
_symmetry.space_group_name_H-M   'P 1'
#
loop_
_entity.id
_entity.type
_entity.pdbx_description
1 polymer ?
#
loop_
_entity_poly.entity_id
_entity_poly.type
_entity_poly.pdbx_seq_one_letter_code
_entity_poly.pdbx_strand_id
1 'polypeptide(L)'
;TDFTRIKRILRFDDGTECEFALDRGKIIASGKEQRISEIELEIVAGDARRLFEFSKGLMEHIPLRLMHESKAARGFALSLGALSKPTKAKQAALDKQMSARQGFVAIAGGCLQQMTANEAGCALGEDSEYLHQMRVAIRRLRTTIRLFSDFLDSEKTIAIVEELRWLGGQLGATRDLDVFLGETLPPMIASWPNDIGLATIGTRIFEQRAAAAAASRAAVQSPRYQQLLINLGAW
;
A
#
# COMPACT_ATOMS: atom_id res chain seq x y z
N THR A 1 5.00 -18.55 16.92
CA THR A 1 4.42 -19.00 15.63
C THR A 1 4.48 -20.52 15.56
N ASP A 2 3.37 -21.12 15.20
CA ASP A 2 3.25 -22.55 15.01
C ASP A 2 2.72 -22.80 13.60
N PHE A 3 3.56 -23.34 12.71
CA PHE A 3 3.19 -23.54 11.31
C PHE A 3 4.03 -24.66 10.64
N THR A 4 3.43 -25.28 9.65
CA THR A 4 4.08 -26.24 8.76
C THR A 4 4.53 -25.51 7.49
N ARG A 5 5.76 -25.78 7.03
CA ARG A 5 6.35 -25.22 5.81
C ARG A 5 6.65 -26.33 4.80
N ILE A 6 6.15 -26.16 3.59
CA ILE A 6 6.52 -26.98 2.44
C ILE A 6 7.40 -26.13 1.54
N LYS A 7 8.63 -26.61 1.25
CA LYS A 7 9.59 -25.93 0.38
C LYS A 7 9.80 -26.64 -0.94
N ARG A 8 10.02 -25.87 -2.01
CA ARG A 8 10.42 -26.33 -3.34
C ARG A 8 11.38 -25.31 -3.95
N ILE A 9 12.33 -25.79 -4.74
CA ILE A 9 13.13 -24.93 -5.62
C ILE A 9 12.47 -24.90 -6.98
N LEU A 10 12.10 -23.71 -7.42
CA LEU A 10 11.61 -23.44 -8.76
C LEU A 10 12.80 -23.00 -9.62
N ARG A 11 12.91 -23.57 -10.82
CA ARG A 11 13.89 -23.20 -11.82
C ARG A 11 13.18 -22.68 -13.04
N PHE A 12 13.58 -21.50 -13.50
CA PHE A 12 13.03 -20.85 -14.67
C PHE A 12 13.97 -21.03 -15.88
N ASP A 13 13.42 -20.92 -17.10
CA ASP A 13 14.16 -21.16 -18.34
C ASP A 13 15.34 -20.20 -18.55
N ASP A 14 15.32 -19.03 -17.91
CA ASP A 14 16.41 -18.03 -17.94
C ASP A 14 17.52 -18.30 -16.90
N GLY A 15 17.46 -19.44 -16.20
CA GLY A 15 18.42 -19.82 -15.16
C GLY A 15 18.14 -19.20 -13.80
N THR A 16 17.07 -18.44 -13.63
CA THR A 16 16.65 -17.93 -12.31
C THR A 16 16.18 -19.08 -11.43
N GLU A 17 16.64 -19.11 -10.19
CA GLU A 17 16.21 -20.04 -9.15
C GLU A 17 15.55 -19.31 -7.99
N CYS A 18 14.43 -19.84 -7.52
CA CYS A 18 13.63 -19.30 -6.42
C CYS A 18 13.26 -20.39 -5.43
N GLU A 19 13.45 -20.16 -4.13
CA GLU A 19 12.81 -20.97 -3.10
C GLU A 19 11.34 -20.55 -2.99
N PHE A 20 10.43 -21.48 -3.25
CA PHE A 20 9.01 -21.38 -2.98
C PHE A 20 8.73 -22.05 -1.65
N ALA A 21 8.13 -21.34 -0.70
CA ALA A 21 7.68 -21.91 0.56
C ALA A 21 6.18 -21.64 0.77
N LEU A 22 5.43 -22.70 1.10
CA LEU A 22 4.03 -22.62 1.50
C LEU A 22 3.94 -22.86 3.01
N ASP A 23 3.47 -21.84 3.73
CA ASP A 23 3.30 -21.85 5.18
C ASP A 23 1.83 -21.92 5.56
N ARG A 24 1.48 -22.88 6.43
CA ARG A 24 0.14 -23.03 7.00
C ARG A 24 0.22 -23.22 8.50
N GLY A 25 -0.52 -22.42 9.25
CA GLY A 25 -0.52 -22.50 10.71
C GLY A 25 -1.10 -21.27 11.35
N LYS A 26 -0.50 -20.84 12.48
CA LYS A 26 -0.98 -19.70 13.24
C LYS A 26 0.16 -18.96 13.97
N ILE A 27 -0.06 -17.66 14.16
CA ILE A 27 0.67 -16.81 15.08
C ILE A 27 -0.14 -16.77 16.37
N ILE A 28 0.50 -17.03 17.50
CA ILE A 28 -0.11 -16.95 18.82
C ILE A 28 0.64 -15.91 19.64
N ALA A 29 -0.07 -14.91 20.16
CA ALA A 29 0.50 -13.86 20.99
C ALA A 29 -0.55 -13.33 21.99
N SER A 30 -0.21 -13.26 23.26
CA SER A 30 -1.07 -12.74 24.34
C SER A 30 -2.49 -13.34 24.35
N GLY A 31 -2.60 -14.65 24.12
CA GLY A 31 -3.90 -15.36 24.10
C GLY A 31 -4.73 -15.13 22.83
N LYS A 32 -4.22 -14.37 21.88
CA LYS A 32 -4.86 -14.15 20.56
C LYS A 32 -4.20 -15.02 19.50
N GLU A 33 -4.97 -15.41 18.48
CA GLU A 33 -4.48 -16.19 17.36
C GLU A 33 -4.75 -15.48 16.03
N GLN A 34 -3.78 -15.56 15.11
CA GLN A 34 -3.90 -15.13 13.72
C GLN A 34 -3.49 -16.28 12.80
N ARG A 35 -4.36 -16.65 11.86
CA ARG A 35 -4.07 -17.72 10.89
C ARG A 35 -2.93 -17.32 9.95
N ILE A 36 -2.06 -18.28 9.64
CA ILE A 36 -1.06 -18.22 8.57
C ILE A 36 -1.55 -19.12 7.42
N SER A 37 -1.61 -18.57 6.22
CA SER A 37 -1.76 -19.28 4.96
C SER A 37 -1.09 -18.38 3.91
N GLU A 38 0.21 -18.57 3.69
CA GLU A 38 1.00 -17.67 2.88
C GLU A 38 2.04 -18.39 2.04
N ILE A 39 2.41 -17.78 0.93
CA ILE A 39 3.48 -18.18 0.05
C ILE A 39 4.63 -17.19 0.25
N GLU A 40 5.83 -17.70 0.48
CA GLU A 40 7.06 -16.92 0.44
C GLU A 40 7.85 -17.30 -0.81
N LEU A 41 8.36 -16.30 -1.51
CA LEU A 41 9.24 -16.46 -2.67
C LEU A 41 10.57 -15.78 -2.35
N GLU A 42 11.65 -16.53 -2.34
CA GLU A 42 12.98 -16.03 -2.05
C GLU A 42 13.90 -16.31 -3.24
N ILE A 43 14.56 -15.26 -3.76
CA ILE A 43 15.51 -15.41 -4.84
C ILE A 43 16.76 -16.14 -4.35
N VAL A 44 17.13 -17.23 -5.02
CA VAL A 44 18.36 -17.97 -4.76
C VAL A 44 19.45 -17.53 -5.74
N ALA A 45 19.08 -17.36 -7.02
CA ALA A 45 19.97 -16.90 -8.08
C ALA A 45 19.18 -16.29 -9.24
N GLY A 46 19.77 -15.38 -9.99
CA GLY A 46 19.18 -14.80 -11.19
C GLY A 46 18.44 -13.48 -10.96
N ASP A 47 17.36 -13.24 -11.70
CA ASP A 47 16.65 -11.96 -11.74
C ASP A 47 15.41 -11.95 -10.82
N ALA A 48 15.41 -11.07 -9.82
CA ALA A 48 14.29 -10.93 -8.89
C ALA A 48 12.97 -10.55 -9.57
N ARG A 49 12.98 -9.96 -10.76
CA ARG A 49 11.75 -9.64 -11.53
C ARG A 49 10.93 -10.89 -11.83
N ARG A 50 11.59 -12.05 -12.00
CA ARG A 50 10.91 -13.35 -12.20
C ARG A 50 9.97 -13.72 -11.06
N LEU A 51 10.28 -13.33 -9.83
CA LEU A 51 9.40 -13.59 -8.68
C LEU A 51 8.08 -12.84 -8.81
N PHE A 52 8.14 -11.59 -9.28
CA PHE A 52 6.94 -10.78 -9.50
C PHE A 52 6.11 -11.29 -10.69
N GLU A 53 6.77 -11.69 -11.79
CA GLU A 53 6.10 -12.31 -12.94
C GLU A 53 5.40 -13.63 -12.53
N PHE A 54 6.08 -14.48 -11.78
CA PHE A 54 5.51 -15.70 -11.24
C PHE A 54 4.35 -15.42 -10.29
N SER A 55 4.50 -14.44 -9.39
CA SER A 55 3.43 -14.01 -8.48
C SER A 55 2.20 -13.51 -9.24
N LYS A 56 2.39 -12.80 -10.36
CA LYS A 56 1.31 -12.36 -11.24
C LYS A 56 0.54 -13.55 -11.83
N GLY A 57 1.24 -14.56 -12.33
CA GLY A 57 0.61 -15.80 -12.82
C GLY A 57 -0.15 -16.53 -11.72
N LEU A 58 0.38 -16.59 -10.50
CA LEU A 58 -0.34 -17.18 -9.36
C LEU A 58 -1.65 -16.43 -9.04
N MET A 59 -1.64 -15.09 -9.11
CA MET A 59 -2.82 -14.27 -8.82
C MET A 59 -3.97 -14.46 -9.83
N GLU A 60 -3.71 -14.99 -11.01
CA GLU A 60 -4.75 -15.35 -11.98
C GLU A 60 -5.58 -16.56 -11.52
N HIS A 61 -5.02 -17.38 -10.65
CA HIS A 61 -5.63 -18.64 -10.18
C HIS A 61 -6.04 -18.60 -8.70
N ILE A 62 -5.37 -17.82 -7.88
CA ILE A 62 -5.60 -17.73 -6.43
C ILE A 62 -5.64 -16.27 -5.96
N PRO A 63 -6.58 -15.92 -5.06
CA PRO A 63 -6.64 -14.57 -4.49
C PRO A 63 -5.49 -14.36 -3.49
N LEU A 64 -4.41 -13.75 -3.94
CA LEU A 64 -3.24 -13.43 -3.13
C LEU A 64 -3.22 -11.95 -2.73
N ARG A 65 -2.67 -11.67 -1.55
CA ARG A 65 -2.29 -10.32 -1.11
C ARG A 65 -0.79 -10.28 -0.86
N LEU A 66 -0.15 -9.23 -1.35
CA LEU A 66 1.25 -8.99 -1.02
C LEU A 66 1.36 -8.63 0.47
N MET A 67 2.23 -9.36 1.19
CA MET A 67 2.48 -9.16 2.61
C MET A 67 3.88 -8.56 2.80
N HIS A 68 3.95 -7.42 3.46
CA HIS A 68 5.22 -6.73 3.76
C HIS A 68 5.69 -6.98 5.19
N GLU A 69 4.81 -7.47 6.06
CA GLU A 69 5.12 -7.69 7.46
C GLU A 69 5.57 -9.14 7.69
N SER A 70 6.68 -9.30 8.38
CA SER A 70 7.13 -10.63 8.82
C SER A 70 6.16 -11.24 9.83
N LYS A 71 6.18 -12.57 9.96
CA LYS A 71 5.42 -13.29 11.01
C LYS A 71 5.71 -12.76 12.40
N ALA A 72 6.97 -12.38 12.67
CA ALA A 72 7.38 -11.80 13.95
C ALA A 72 6.73 -10.42 14.18
N ALA A 73 6.74 -9.54 13.19
CA ALA A 73 6.11 -8.22 13.28
C ALA A 73 4.60 -8.34 13.51
N ARG A 74 3.94 -9.27 12.81
CA ARG A 74 2.51 -9.56 13.01
C ARG A 74 2.22 -10.11 14.42
N GLY A 75 3.09 -10.97 14.95
CA GLY A 75 2.98 -11.47 16.32
C GLY A 75 3.12 -10.35 17.35
N PHE A 76 4.02 -9.41 17.14
CA PHE A 76 4.17 -8.22 17.98
C PHE A 76 2.91 -7.33 17.93
N ALA A 77 2.41 -7.03 16.74
CA ALA A 77 1.18 -6.25 16.56
C ALA A 77 -0.03 -6.93 17.23
N LEU A 78 -0.14 -8.25 17.08
CA LEU A 78 -1.18 -9.06 17.72
C LEU A 78 -1.10 -8.99 19.25
N SER A 79 0.11 -9.03 19.82
CA SER A 79 0.36 -8.89 21.24
C SER A 79 -0.04 -7.53 21.79
N LEU A 80 0.33 -6.46 21.08
CA LEU A 80 0.03 -5.10 21.48
C LEU A 80 -1.45 -4.73 21.26
N GLY A 81 -2.14 -5.43 20.38
CA GLY A 81 -3.54 -5.15 20.03
C GLY A 81 -3.74 -3.81 19.30
N ALA A 82 -2.67 -3.28 18.69
CA ALA A 82 -2.70 -2.00 18.01
C ALA A 82 -1.95 -2.08 16.67
N LEU A 83 -2.41 -1.30 15.71
CA LEU A 83 -1.64 -1.04 14.49
C LEU A 83 -0.38 -0.24 14.79
N SER A 84 0.64 -0.38 13.95
CA SER A 84 1.75 0.57 13.91
C SER A 84 1.22 1.96 13.58
N LYS A 85 1.83 3.01 14.15
CA LYS A 85 1.43 4.40 13.84
C LYS A 85 1.55 4.72 12.34
N PRO A 86 0.76 5.69 11.81
CA PRO A 86 0.88 6.12 10.42
C PRO A 86 2.32 6.45 10.03
N THR A 87 2.79 5.85 8.95
CA THR A 87 4.17 5.99 8.48
C THR A 87 4.29 7.19 7.57
N LYS A 88 5.07 8.19 8.00
CA LYS A 88 5.37 9.40 7.22
C LYS A 88 6.49 9.15 6.21
N ALA A 89 6.57 10.03 5.22
CA ALA A 89 7.65 10.03 4.24
C ALA A 89 9.01 10.13 4.93
N LYS A 90 9.92 9.25 4.54
CA LYS A 90 11.34 9.38 4.87
C LYS A 90 12.10 9.97 3.68
N GLN A 91 13.15 10.73 3.96
CA GLN A 91 14.05 11.20 2.92
C GLN A 91 14.82 9.99 2.37
N ALA A 92 14.90 9.86 1.05
CA ALA A 92 15.73 8.84 0.43
C ALA A 92 17.22 9.17 0.69
N ALA A 93 17.99 8.17 1.07
CA ALA A 93 19.44 8.31 1.17
C ALA A 93 20.02 8.31 -0.26
N LEU A 94 20.38 9.49 -0.75
CA LEU A 94 20.98 9.68 -2.07
C LEU A 94 22.45 10.01 -1.92
N ASP A 95 23.27 9.38 -2.76
CA ASP A 95 24.70 9.64 -2.89
C ASP A 95 25.00 10.31 -4.24
N LYS A 96 26.02 11.17 -4.29
CA LYS A 96 26.44 11.86 -5.51
C LYS A 96 26.99 10.92 -6.60
N GLN A 97 27.36 9.70 -6.22
CA GLN A 97 27.86 8.68 -7.15
C GLN A 97 26.75 7.80 -7.71
N MET A 98 25.52 7.93 -7.21
CA MET A 98 24.38 7.17 -7.74
C MET A 98 24.08 7.59 -9.17
N SER A 99 23.84 6.60 -10.04
CA SER A 99 23.22 6.83 -11.33
C SER A 99 21.78 7.32 -11.17
N ALA A 100 21.23 7.96 -12.19
CA ALA A 100 19.83 8.39 -12.22
C ALA A 100 18.86 7.21 -11.91
N ARG A 101 19.14 6.02 -12.46
CA ARG A 101 18.38 4.80 -12.17
C ARG A 101 18.42 4.42 -10.69
N GLN A 102 19.58 4.42 -10.07
CA GLN A 102 19.71 4.11 -8.65
C GLN A 102 18.98 5.13 -7.76
N GLY A 103 19.10 6.42 -8.11
CA GLY A 103 18.36 7.49 -7.43
C GLY A 103 16.83 7.31 -7.57
N PHE A 104 16.35 6.98 -8.77
CA PHE A 104 14.94 6.66 -9.00
C PHE A 104 14.46 5.50 -8.12
N VAL A 105 15.18 4.37 -8.13
CA VAL A 105 14.83 3.17 -7.34
C VAL A 105 14.78 3.49 -5.84
N ALA A 106 15.76 4.26 -5.34
CA ALA A 106 15.79 4.66 -3.92
C ALA A 106 14.57 5.52 -3.53
N ILE A 107 14.21 6.51 -4.35
CA ILE A 107 13.07 7.39 -4.08
C ILE A 107 11.73 6.64 -4.26
N ALA A 108 11.58 5.92 -5.36
CA ALA A 108 10.35 5.16 -5.67
C ALA A 108 10.11 4.05 -4.62
N GLY A 109 11.16 3.33 -4.23
CA GLY A 109 11.11 2.34 -3.15
C GLY A 109 10.66 2.93 -1.82
N GLY A 110 11.16 4.11 -1.45
CA GLY A 110 10.70 4.83 -0.25
C GLY A 110 9.22 5.25 -0.33
N CYS A 111 8.73 5.62 -1.52
CA CYS A 111 7.32 5.91 -1.71
C CYS A 111 6.46 4.64 -1.61
N LEU A 112 6.90 3.54 -2.21
CA LEU A 112 6.20 2.26 -2.13
C LEU A 112 6.15 1.76 -0.68
N GLN A 113 7.25 1.82 0.05
CA GLN A 113 7.30 1.46 1.47
C GLN A 113 6.33 2.31 2.31
N GLN A 114 6.27 3.64 2.07
CA GLN A 114 5.32 4.50 2.76
C GLN A 114 3.88 4.13 2.42
N MET A 115 3.56 3.83 1.16
CA MET A 115 2.23 3.44 0.70
C MET A 115 1.77 2.14 1.39
N THR A 116 2.60 1.10 1.34
CA THR A 116 2.26 -0.23 1.89
C THR A 116 2.23 -0.25 3.41
N ALA A 117 3.09 0.51 4.10
CA ALA A 117 3.07 0.63 5.56
C ALA A 117 1.80 1.29 6.12
N ASN A 118 1.04 2.02 5.31
CA ASN A 118 -0.22 2.64 5.69
C ASN A 118 -1.46 1.84 5.22
N GLU A 119 -1.27 0.76 4.47
CA GLU A 119 -2.35 -0.04 3.88
C GLU A 119 -3.32 -0.57 4.93
N ALA A 120 -2.81 -1.23 5.97
CA ALA A 120 -3.63 -1.85 7.00
C ALA A 120 -4.50 -0.82 7.74
N GLY A 121 -3.92 0.33 8.13
CA GLY A 121 -4.66 1.40 8.79
C GLY A 121 -5.69 2.06 7.87
N CYS A 122 -5.37 2.24 6.60
CA CYS A 122 -6.32 2.73 5.60
C CYS A 122 -7.49 1.75 5.38
N ALA A 123 -7.22 0.44 5.39
CA ALA A 123 -8.24 -0.61 5.25
C ALA A 123 -9.18 -0.69 6.46
N LEU A 124 -8.70 -0.41 7.68
CA LEU A 124 -9.53 -0.33 8.89
C LEU A 124 -10.32 0.99 8.95
N GLY A 125 -9.72 2.09 8.52
CA GLY A 125 -10.41 3.38 8.42
C GLY A 125 -10.66 4.09 9.76
N GLU A 126 -9.97 3.71 10.82
CA GLU A 126 -10.12 4.31 12.16
C GLU A 126 -9.44 5.67 12.29
N ASP A 127 -8.30 5.86 11.62
CA ASP A 127 -7.53 7.11 11.62
C ASP A 127 -7.29 7.57 10.18
N SER A 128 -7.76 8.78 9.86
CA SER A 128 -7.63 9.38 8.52
C SER A 128 -6.18 9.66 8.12
N GLU A 129 -5.24 9.67 9.07
CA GLU A 129 -3.84 9.92 8.80
C GLU A 129 -3.19 8.80 7.98
N TYR A 130 -3.59 7.54 8.12
CA TYR A 130 -3.12 6.45 7.25
C TYR A 130 -3.47 6.70 5.78
N LEU A 131 -4.73 7.08 5.52
CA LEU A 131 -5.18 7.43 4.18
C LEU A 131 -4.43 8.66 3.65
N HIS A 132 -4.23 9.68 4.48
CA HIS A 132 -3.44 10.86 4.13
C HIS A 132 -2.02 10.49 3.72
N GLN A 133 -1.31 9.69 4.51
CA GLN A 133 0.06 9.27 4.24
C GLN A 133 0.17 8.38 2.99
N MET A 134 -0.82 7.54 2.75
CA MET A 134 -0.92 6.75 1.52
C MET A 134 -1.07 7.65 0.28
N ARG A 135 -1.93 8.69 0.34
CA ARG A 135 -2.05 9.70 -0.73
C ARG A 135 -0.77 10.49 -0.95
N VAL A 136 -0.08 10.87 0.12
CA VAL A 136 1.24 11.53 0.04
C VAL A 136 2.23 10.64 -0.72
N ALA A 137 2.28 9.36 -0.39
CA ALA A 137 3.16 8.39 -1.06
C ALA A 137 2.86 8.27 -2.56
N ILE A 138 1.58 8.11 -2.94
CA ILE A 138 1.14 8.04 -4.34
C ILE A 138 1.51 9.31 -5.11
N ARG A 139 1.26 10.49 -4.53
CA ARG A 139 1.60 11.78 -5.15
C ARG A 139 3.10 11.91 -5.36
N ARG A 140 3.91 11.56 -4.35
CA ARG A 140 5.37 11.57 -4.43
C ARG A 140 5.87 10.61 -5.52
N LEU A 141 5.36 9.38 -5.56
CA LEU A 141 5.73 8.40 -6.57
C LEU A 141 5.41 8.90 -7.98
N ARG A 142 4.22 9.43 -8.22
CA ARG A 142 3.84 10.02 -9.52
C ARG A 142 4.72 11.21 -9.91
N THR A 143 5.12 12.03 -8.95
CA THR A 143 6.07 13.14 -9.20
C THR A 143 7.45 12.63 -9.54
N THR A 144 7.92 11.59 -8.82
CA THR A 144 9.20 10.93 -9.10
C THR A 144 9.21 10.33 -10.51
N ILE A 145 8.16 9.59 -10.88
CA ILE A 145 8.03 9.02 -12.24
C ILE A 145 8.12 10.13 -13.29
N ARG A 146 7.43 11.24 -13.11
CA ARG A 146 7.49 12.37 -14.06
C ARG A 146 8.89 12.99 -14.13
N LEU A 147 9.58 13.12 -13.00
CA LEU A 147 10.93 13.69 -12.94
C LEU A 147 11.96 12.83 -13.69
N PHE A 148 11.76 11.52 -13.67
CA PHE A 148 12.67 10.55 -14.30
C PHE A 148 12.14 9.98 -15.62
N SER A 149 11.13 10.61 -16.24
CA SER A 149 10.45 10.10 -17.45
C SER A 149 11.40 9.71 -18.58
N ASP A 150 12.47 10.49 -18.79
CA ASP A 150 13.43 10.28 -19.87
C ASP A 150 14.28 9.00 -19.70
N PHE A 151 14.28 8.41 -18.52
CA PHE A 151 15.03 7.19 -18.18
C PHE A 151 14.14 5.95 -18.02
N LEU A 152 12.83 6.10 -18.16
CA LEU A 152 11.85 5.06 -17.89
C LEU A 152 11.23 4.53 -19.20
N ASP A 153 10.92 3.23 -19.21
CA ASP A 153 10.14 2.62 -20.30
C ASP A 153 8.75 3.28 -20.37
N SER A 154 8.46 3.91 -21.52
CA SER A 154 7.26 4.73 -21.66
C SER A 154 5.96 3.93 -21.55
N GLU A 155 5.89 2.74 -22.16
CA GLU A 155 4.67 1.92 -22.18
C GLU A 155 4.31 1.39 -20.80
N LYS A 156 5.27 0.78 -20.11
CA LYS A 156 5.08 0.29 -18.74
C LYS A 156 4.78 1.41 -17.75
N THR A 157 5.44 2.56 -17.93
CA THR A 157 5.25 3.75 -17.11
C THR A 157 3.84 4.31 -17.22
N ILE A 158 3.27 4.37 -18.44
CA ILE A 158 1.91 4.85 -18.67
C ILE A 158 0.91 4.00 -17.86
N ALA A 159 0.99 2.67 -18.01
CA ALA A 159 0.08 1.77 -17.30
C ALA A 159 0.16 1.94 -15.77
N ILE A 160 1.37 2.05 -15.22
CA ILE A 160 1.57 2.28 -13.77
C ILE A 160 0.99 3.64 -13.34
N VAL A 161 1.22 4.70 -14.10
CA VAL A 161 0.70 6.04 -13.80
C VAL A 161 -0.83 6.07 -13.82
N GLU A 162 -1.48 5.34 -14.72
CA GLU A 162 -2.93 5.22 -14.78
C GLU A 162 -3.49 4.52 -13.52
N GLU A 163 -2.87 3.42 -13.10
CA GLU A 163 -3.27 2.73 -11.87
C GLU A 163 -3.03 3.59 -10.61
N LEU A 164 -1.93 4.35 -10.55
CA LEU A 164 -1.67 5.29 -9.46
C LEU A 164 -2.66 6.48 -9.47
N ARG A 165 -3.15 6.91 -10.65
CA ARG A 165 -4.21 7.92 -10.77
C ARG A 165 -5.54 7.38 -10.25
N TRP A 166 -5.89 6.16 -10.68
CA TRP A 166 -7.10 5.50 -10.18
C TRP A 166 -7.09 5.41 -8.66
N LEU A 167 -6.03 4.84 -8.06
CA LEU A 167 -5.94 4.71 -6.60
C LEU A 167 -5.97 6.09 -5.90
N GLY A 168 -5.22 7.05 -6.43
CA GLY A 168 -5.21 8.43 -5.92
C GLY A 168 -6.58 9.10 -5.95
N GLY A 169 -7.40 8.81 -6.96
CA GLY A 169 -8.79 9.26 -7.08
C GLY A 169 -9.70 8.61 -6.03
N GLN A 170 -9.58 7.28 -5.85
CA GLN A 170 -10.35 6.55 -4.84
C GLN A 170 -10.09 7.07 -3.41
N LEU A 171 -8.84 7.35 -3.07
CA LEU A 171 -8.47 7.90 -1.77
C LEU A 171 -8.74 9.42 -1.69
N GLY A 172 -8.81 10.10 -2.83
CA GLY A 172 -8.96 11.54 -2.94
C GLY A 172 -10.23 12.05 -2.32
N ALA A 173 -11.33 11.50 -2.74
CA ALA A 173 -12.66 11.93 -2.30
C ALA A 173 -12.80 11.89 -0.77
N THR A 174 -12.30 10.84 -0.12
CA THR A 174 -12.34 10.75 1.35
C THR A 174 -11.48 11.83 2.00
N ARG A 175 -10.25 12.06 1.53
CA ARG A 175 -9.36 13.06 2.13
C ARG A 175 -9.89 14.48 1.95
N ASP A 176 -10.47 14.80 0.81
CA ASP A 176 -11.01 16.12 0.54
C ASP A 176 -12.19 16.43 1.49
N LEU A 177 -13.02 15.43 1.78
CA LEU A 177 -14.11 15.53 2.77
C LEU A 177 -13.60 15.55 4.22
N ASP A 178 -12.53 14.81 4.55
CA ASP A 178 -11.87 14.89 5.86
C ASP A 178 -11.33 16.30 6.13
N VAL A 179 -10.67 16.92 5.15
CA VAL A 179 -10.17 18.30 5.25
C VAL A 179 -11.33 19.28 5.40
N PHE A 180 -12.39 19.13 4.62
CA PHE A 180 -13.56 19.99 4.73
C PHE A 180 -14.19 19.93 6.13
N LEU A 181 -14.43 18.71 6.63
CA LEU A 181 -15.05 18.51 7.95
C LEU A 181 -14.15 18.91 9.12
N GLY A 182 -12.85 18.71 9.00
CA GLY A 182 -11.89 18.94 10.07
C GLY A 182 -11.28 20.35 10.09
N GLU A 183 -11.10 20.96 8.93
CA GLU A 183 -10.33 22.20 8.80
C GLU A 183 -11.17 23.37 8.25
N THR A 184 -12.12 23.11 7.33
CA THR A 184 -12.88 24.18 6.65
C THR A 184 -14.19 24.51 7.37
N LEU A 185 -14.98 23.51 7.68
CA LEU A 185 -16.31 23.69 8.28
C LEU A 185 -16.28 24.23 9.71
N PRO A 186 -15.39 23.78 10.62
CA PRO A 186 -15.39 24.26 12.01
C PRO A 186 -15.24 25.78 12.18
N PRO A 187 -14.31 26.48 11.51
CA PRO A 187 -14.23 27.95 11.61
C PRO A 187 -15.45 28.65 11.01
N MET A 188 -16.12 28.08 10.02
CA MET A 188 -17.36 28.63 9.48
C MET A 188 -18.49 28.52 10.51
N ILE A 189 -18.66 27.37 11.15
CA ILE A 189 -19.65 27.22 12.24
C ILE A 189 -19.34 28.14 13.40
N ALA A 190 -18.08 28.31 13.76
CA ALA A 190 -17.70 29.26 14.83
C ALA A 190 -18.04 30.73 14.52
N SER A 191 -17.97 31.11 13.23
CA SER A 191 -18.32 32.47 12.77
C SER A 191 -19.85 32.68 12.67
N TRP A 192 -20.62 31.61 12.39
CA TRP A 192 -22.08 31.62 12.24
C TRP A 192 -22.74 30.48 13.01
N PRO A 193 -22.73 30.52 14.37
CA PRO A 193 -23.11 29.40 15.21
C PRO A 193 -24.59 28.99 15.13
N ASN A 194 -25.46 29.93 14.68
CA ASN A 194 -26.90 29.70 14.56
C ASN A 194 -27.35 29.43 13.11
N ASP A 195 -26.41 29.26 12.19
CA ASP A 195 -26.75 29.00 10.79
C ASP A 195 -27.13 27.50 10.59
N ILE A 196 -28.43 27.26 10.40
CA ILE A 196 -29.00 25.93 10.17
C ILE A 196 -28.47 25.33 8.85
N GLY A 197 -28.17 26.18 7.86
CA GLY A 197 -27.62 25.74 6.57
C GLY A 197 -26.25 25.08 6.74
N LEU A 198 -25.35 25.66 7.57
CA LEU A 198 -24.04 25.09 7.86
C LEU A 198 -24.15 23.72 8.59
N ALA A 199 -25.08 23.61 9.54
CA ALA A 199 -25.34 22.33 10.21
C ALA A 199 -25.85 21.26 9.23
N THR A 200 -26.75 21.64 8.32
CA THR A 200 -27.27 20.75 7.28
C THR A 200 -26.19 20.32 6.30
N ILE A 201 -25.31 21.25 5.87
CA ILE A 201 -24.16 20.93 5.01
C ILE A 201 -23.25 19.95 5.73
N GLY A 202 -22.92 20.18 7.01
CA GLY A 202 -22.08 19.31 7.81
C GLY A 202 -22.60 17.87 7.84
N THR A 203 -23.89 17.68 8.08
CA THR A 203 -24.52 16.35 8.09
C THR A 203 -24.41 15.66 6.74
N ARG A 204 -24.74 16.33 5.65
CA ARG A 204 -24.65 15.77 4.29
C ARG A 204 -23.21 15.40 3.89
N ILE A 205 -22.26 16.27 4.21
CA ILE A 205 -20.84 16.00 3.94
C ILE A 205 -20.34 14.83 4.76
N PHE A 206 -20.78 14.67 6.01
CA PHE A 206 -20.43 13.53 6.84
C PHE A 206 -20.97 12.20 6.23
N GLU A 207 -22.19 12.19 5.71
CA GLU A 207 -22.74 11.02 5.00
C GLU A 207 -21.96 10.69 3.71
N GLN A 208 -21.63 11.70 2.91
CA GLN A 208 -20.80 11.54 1.72
C GLN A 208 -19.41 11.00 2.06
N ARG A 209 -18.82 11.49 3.15
CA ARG A 209 -17.53 11.02 3.67
C ARG A 209 -17.57 9.54 4.02
N ALA A 210 -18.65 9.06 4.64
CA ALA A 210 -18.82 7.66 4.98
C ALA A 210 -18.82 6.76 3.73
N ALA A 211 -19.54 7.18 2.68
CA ALA A 211 -19.56 6.48 1.39
C ALA A 211 -18.17 6.49 0.69
N ALA A 212 -17.51 7.65 0.65
CA ALA A 212 -16.17 7.78 0.09
C ALA A 212 -15.15 6.93 0.85
N ALA A 213 -15.21 6.88 2.18
CA ALA A 213 -14.35 6.04 3.02
C ALA A 213 -14.58 4.53 2.73
N ALA A 214 -15.82 4.11 2.50
CA ALA A 214 -16.10 2.73 2.10
C ALA A 214 -15.47 2.41 0.73
N ALA A 215 -15.56 3.32 -0.24
CA ALA A 215 -14.91 3.15 -1.55
C ALA A 215 -13.38 3.11 -1.44
N SER A 216 -12.77 3.95 -0.60
CA SER A 216 -11.33 3.93 -0.33
C SER A 216 -10.87 2.59 0.26
N ARG A 217 -11.59 2.06 1.25
CA ARG A 217 -11.29 0.74 1.84
C ARG A 217 -11.43 -0.38 0.80
N ALA A 218 -12.51 -0.36 0.02
CA ALA A 218 -12.72 -1.34 -1.04
C ALA A 218 -11.59 -1.29 -2.08
N ALA A 219 -11.13 -0.10 -2.46
CA ALA A 219 -10.02 0.06 -3.40
C ALA A 219 -8.71 -0.54 -2.87
N VAL A 220 -8.33 -0.25 -1.62
CA VAL A 220 -7.11 -0.77 -0.98
C VAL A 220 -7.19 -2.30 -0.76
N GLN A 221 -8.37 -2.85 -0.59
CA GLN A 221 -8.58 -4.29 -0.43
C GLN A 221 -8.78 -5.03 -1.75
N SER A 222 -8.84 -4.32 -2.88
CA SER A 222 -9.16 -4.90 -4.18
C SER A 222 -8.02 -5.72 -4.80
N PRO A 223 -8.33 -6.72 -5.63
CA PRO A 223 -7.33 -7.40 -6.46
C PRO A 223 -6.57 -6.44 -7.38
N ARG A 224 -7.22 -5.35 -7.85
CA ARG A 224 -6.59 -4.33 -8.68
C ARG A 224 -5.45 -3.62 -7.96
N TYR A 225 -5.61 -3.30 -6.70
CA TYR A 225 -4.55 -2.72 -5.88
C TYR A 225 -3.38 -3.70 -5.69
N GLN A 226 -3.66 -4.97 -5.43
CA GLN A 226 -2.63 -5.99 -5.30
C GLN A 226 -1.85 -6.18 -6.63
N GLN A 227 -2.56 -6.14 -7.76
CA GLN A 227 -1.93 -6.19 -9.09
C GLN A 227 -1.04 -4.96 -9.33
N LEU A 228 -1.46 -3.77 -8.90
CA LEU A 228 -0.62 -2.57 -8.96
C LEU A 228 0.67 -2.74 -8.16
N LEU A 229 0.61 -3.29 -6.93
CA LEU A 229 1.81 -3.54 -6.10
C LEU A 229 2.79 -4.51 -6.78
N ILE A 230 2.28 -5.61 -7.34
CA ILE A 230 3.09 -6.59 -8.06
C ILE A 230 3.72 -5.96 -9.32
N ASN A 231 2.95 -5.19 -10.09
CA ASN A 231 3.47 -4.51 -11.27
C ASN A 231 4.54 -3.47 -10.92
N LEU A 232 4.38 -2.74 -9.81
CA LEU A 232 5.40 -1.81 -9.30
C LEU A 232 6.69 -2.53 -8.88
N GLY A 233 6.57 -3.72 -8.29
CA GLY A 233 7.72 -4.54 -7.92
C GLY A 233 8.47 -5.12 -9.12
N ALA A 234 7.76 -5.50 -10.18
CA ALA A 234 8.33 -6.02 -11.42
C ALA A 234 8.95 -4.93 -12.31
N TRP A 235 8.51 -3.70 -12.19
CA TRP A 235 8.92 -2.55 -13.01
C TRP A 235 10.26 -1.98 -12.57
#